data_bd6170335b2392d957bd353dd7ae1885
#
_entry.id   bd6170335b2392d957bd353dd7ae1885
#
_cell.length_a   1.000
_cell.length_b   1.000
_cell.length_c   1.000
_cell.angle_alpha   90.00
_cell.angle_beta   90.00
_cell.angle_gamma   90.00
#
_symmetry.space_group_name_H-M   'P 1'
#
loop_
_entity.id
_entity.type
_entity.pdbx_description
1 polymer ?
#
loop_
_entity_poly.entity_id
_entity_poly.type
_entity_poly.pdbx_seq_one_letter_code
_entity_poly.pdbx_strand_id
1 'polypeptide(L)'
;MTDTAIIETLRTKLSIAGGRHLYAVLGSYPQLAKFSSKLLQAKTTEGETFPKPVSVNSGILASIPDQEFRGLVEDEARRPEPTAKHVAQAFEKFLRDTLLAKGLVVLERMELVFAYHLELNHLRTLAADDYRILLLLPGKRDRGKVVLFPEAGEATYMLPTNLIADNNLWELGR
;
A
#
# COMPACT_ATOMS: atom_id res chain seq x y z
N MET A 1 -0.26 18.91 -1.32
CA MET A 1 -0.29 19.11 -2.80
C MET A 1 -1.71 18.89 -3.32
N THR A 2 -2.03 19.43 -4.51
CA THR A 2 -3.31 19.12 -5.18
C THR A 2 -3.27 17.74 -5.83
N ASP A 3 -4.43 17.10 -5.95
CA ASP A 3 -4.56 15.77 -6.59
C ASP A 3 -3.93 15.75 -8.00
N THR A 4 -4.23 16.78 -8.80
CA THR A 4 -3.70 16.89 -10.18
C THR A 4 -2.18 16.99 -10.20
N ALA A 5 -1.58 17.79 -9.31
CA ALA A 5 -0.12 17.94 -9.24
C ALA A 5 0.57 16.61 -8.84
N ILE A 6 -0.05 15.84 -7.92
CA ILE A 6 0.46 14.52 -7.54
C ILE A 6 0.38 13.55 -8.74
N ILE A 7 -0.75 13.52 -9.44
CA ILE A 7 -0.94 12.63 -10.60
C ILE A 7 0.08 12.95 -11.71
N GLU A 8 0.31 14.22 -12.02
CA GLU A 8 1.30 14.61 -13.04
C GLU A 8 2.74 14.25 -12.61
N THR A 9 3.08 14.47 -11.34
CA THR A 9 4.39 14.06 -10.82
C THR A 9 4.56 12.54 -10.89
N LEU A 10 3.52 11.80 -10.53
CA LEU A 10 3.50 10.34 -10.58
C LEU A 10 3.67 9.83 -12.02
N ARG A 11 2.96 10.41 -12.99
CA ARG A 11 3.10 10.08 -14.43
C ARG A 11 4.54 10.21 -14.88
N THR A 12 5.17 11.35 -14.56
CA THR A 12 6.58 11.59 -14.92
C THR A 12 7.51 10.57 -14.28
N LYS A 13 7.28 10.22 -13.00
CA LYS A 13 8.11 9.23 -12.30
C LYS A 13 7.92 7.80 -12.83
N LEU A 14 6.70 7.43 -13.20
CA LEU A 14 6.40 6.12 -13.76
C LEU A 14 6.99 5.90 -15.16
N SER A 15 7.28 6.97 -15.91
CA SER A 15 7.94 6.87 -17.22
C SER A 15 9.44 6.64 -17.16
N ILE A 16 10.06 6.75 -15.97
CA ILE A 16 11.48 6.48 -15.78
C ILE A 16 11.68 4.97 -15.79
N ALA A 17 12.57 4.49 -16.64
CA ALA A 17 12.98 3.08 -16.65
C ALA A 17 14.03 2.84 -15.58
N GLY A 18 13.89 1.74 -14.85
CA GLY A 18 14.85 1.30 -13.84
C GLY A 18 14.79 2.08 -12.52
N GLY A 19 15.34 1.48 -11.48
CA GLY A 19 15.37 2.05 -10.15
C GLY A 19 14.23 1.57 -9.24
N ARG A 20 14.00 2.32 -8.15
CA ARG A 20 12.96 1.99 -7.16
C ARG A 20 11.68 2.76 -7.44
N HIS A 21 10.61 2.04 -7.58
CA HIS A 21 9.28 2.56 -7.94
C HIS A 21 8.24 2.33 -6.85
N LEU A 22 8.59 2.63 -5.61
CA LEU A 22 7.67 2.65 -4.47
C LEU A 22 7.24 4.08 -4.18
N TYR A 23 5.95 4.32 -4.28
CA TYR A 23 5.30 5.62 -4.13
C TYR A 23 4.19 5.55 -3.10
N ALA A 24 3.88 6.66 -2.41
CA ALA A 24 2.71 6.73 -1.56
C ALA A 24 2.03 8.09 -1.58
N VAL A 25 0.72 8.05 -1.40
CA VAL A 25 -0.14 9.22 -1.19
C VAL A 25 -0.81 9.09 0.17
N LEU A 26 -0.63 10.13 1.00
CA LEU A 26 -1.21 10.26 2.32
C LEU A 26 -2.46 11.14 2.27
N GLY A 27 -3.45 10.81 3.08
CA GLY A 27 -4.67 11.60 3.25
C GLY A 27 -5.66 10.92 4.18
N SER A 28 -6.79 11.55 4.46
CA SER A 28 -7.92 10.88 5.10
C SER A 28 -8.59 9.88 4.13
N TYR A 29 -9.36 8.94 4.64
CA TYR A 29 -10.09 8.00 3.79
C TYR A 29 -10.94 8.70 2.70
N PRO A 30 -11.73 9.77 3.00
CA PRO A 30 -12.47 10.49 1.96
C PRO A 30 -11.57 11.16 0.92
N GLN A 31 -10.44 11.73 1.34
CA GLN A 31 -9.48 12.35 0.40
C GLN A 31 -8.86 11.32 -0.53
N LEU A 32 -8.45 10.16 0.01
CA LEU A 32 -7.90 9.07 -0.79
C LEU A 32 -8.93 8.48 -1.77
N ALA A 33 -10.18 8.34 -1.36
CA ALA A 33 -11.25 7.89 -2.25
C ALA A 33 -11.48 8.87 -3.42
N LYS A 34 -11.48 10.18 -3.15
CA LYS A 34 -11.56 11.22 -4.17
C LYS A 34 -10.36 11.20 -5.10
N PHE A 35 -9.15 11.10 -4.55
CA PHE A 35 -7.91 10.97 -5.32
C PHE A 35 -7.92 9.75 -6.21
N SER A 36 -8.30 8.59 -5.69
CA SER A 36 -8.44 7.34 -6.43
C SER A 36 -9.38 7.48 -7.63
N SER A 37 -10.55 8.15 -7.44
CA SER A 37 -11.49 8.40 -8.54
C SER A 37 -10.89 9.25 -9.64
N LYS A 38 -10.10 10.27 -9.29
CA LYS A 38 -9.39 11.11 -10.28
C LYS A 38 -8.25 10.35 -10.96
N LEU A 39 -7.52 9.51 -10.20
CA LEU A 39 -6.44 8.69 -10.73
C LEU A 39 -6.95 7.73 -11.81
N LEU A 40 -8.12 7.12 -11.60
CA LEU A 40 -8.76 6.22 -12.57
C LEU A 40 -9.20 6.92 -13.87
N GLN A 41 -9.43 8.24 -13.83
CA GLN A 41 -9.74 9.05 -15.01
C GLN A 41 -8.49 9.55 -15.73
N ALA A 42 -7.35 9.52 -15.06
CA ALA A 42 -6.08 9.93 -15.64
C ALA A 42 -5.46 8.79 -16.46
N LYS A 43 -4.53 9.17 -17.33
CA LYS A 43 -3.75 8.21 -18.13
C LYS A 43 -2.28 8.30 -17.78
N THR A 44 -1.58 7.19 -17.88
CA THR A 44 -0.12 7.14 -17.83
C THR A 44 0.50 7.89 -19.02
N THR A 45 1.80 8.07 -19.03
CA THR A 45 2.52 8.64 -20.20
C THR A 45 2.38 7.79 -21.45
N GLU A 46 2.13 6.49 -21.30
CA GLU A 46 1.91 5.55 -22.40
C GLU A 46 0.46 5.53 -22.89
N GLY A 47 -0.41 6.34 -22.27
CA GLY A 47 -1.82 6.46 -22.64
C GLY A 47 -2.75 5.42 -22.00
N GLU A 48 -2.22 4.55 -21.15
CA GLU A 48 -3.01 3.56 -20.41
C GLU A 48 -3.70 4.18 -19.19
N THR A 49 -4.81 3.60 -18.79
CA THR A 49 -5.50 3.99 -17.55
C THR A 49 -4.77 3.43 -16.34
N PHE A 50 -4.75 4.18 -15.24
CA PHE A 50 -4.25 3.66 -13.98
C PHE A 50 -5.09 2.47 -13.50
N PRO A 51 -4.46 1.44 -12.92
CA PRO A 51 -5.18 0.28 -12.42
C PRO A 51 -6.07 0.66 -11.23
N LYS A 52 -7.19 -0.06 -11.07
CA LYS A 52 -8.02 0.08 -9.89
C LYS A 52 -7.23 -0.28 -8.63
N PRO A 53 -7.41 0.46 -7.53
CA PRO A 53 -6.84 0.09 -6.25
C PRO A 53 -7.27 -1.31 -5.82
N VAL A 54 -6.32 -2.04 -5.25
CA VAL A 54 -6.53 -3.39 -4.73
C VAL A 54 -6.39 -3.35 -3.22
N SER A 55 -7.40 -3.88 -2.52
CA SER A 55 -7.37 -4.00 -1.06
C SER A 55 -6.37 -5.08 -0.65
N VAL A 56 -5.34 -4.66 0.08
CA VAL A 56 -4.33 -5.57 0.63
C VAL A 56 -4.95 -6.49 1.67
N ASN A 57 -5.82 -5.98 2.55
CA ASN A 57 -6.52 -6.78 3.53
C ASN A 57 -7.31 -7.92 2.87
N SER A 58 -8.08 -7.60 1.84
CA SER A 58 -8.85 -8.62 1.09
C SER A 58 -7.94 -9.61 0.37
N GLY A 59 -6.83 -9.14 -0.20
CA GLY A 59 -5.85 -9.98 -0.88
C GLY A 59 -5.15 -10.95 0.07
N ILE A 60 -4.79 -10.51 1.27
CA ILE A 60 -4.23 -11.36 2.33
C ILE A 60 -5.24 -12.44 2.71
N LEU A 61 -6.48 -12.06 3.03
CA LEU A 61 -7.51 -13.00 3.43
C LEU A 61 -7.80 -14.03 2.35
N ALA A 62 -7.89 -13.62 1.09
CA ALA A 62 -8.09 -14.52 -0.05
C ALA A 62 -6.90 -15.45 -0.32
N SER A 63 -5.71 -15.11 0.16
CA SER A 63 -4.49 -15.92 0.01
C SER A 63 -4.31 -16.96 1.11
N ILE A 64 -5.15 -16.94 2.15
CA ILE A 64 -5.16 -17.94 3.23
C ILE A 64 -6.23 -19.00 2.88
N PRO A 65 -5.89 -20.31 2.80
CA PRO A 65 -6.87 -21.35 2.57
C PRO A 65 -7.94 -21.41 3.65
N ASP A 66 -9.20 -21.65 3.29
CA ASP A 66 -10.34 -21.65 4.23
C ASP A 66 -10.16 -22.59 5.43
N GLN A 67 -9.51 -23.73 5.23
CA GLN A 67 -9.24 -24.71 6.31
C GLN A 67 -8.25 -24.15 7.33
N GLU A 68 -7.23 -23.41 6.87
CA GLU A 68 -6.25 -22.77 7.75
C GLU A 68 -6.88 -21.56 8.44
N PHE A 69 -7.69 -20.78 7.74
CA PHE A 69 -8.32 -19.59 8.26
C PHE A 69 -9.16 -19.86 9.51
N ARG A 70 -9.95 -20.94 9.52
CA ARG A 70 -10.76 -21.32 10.69
C ARG A 70 -9.90 -21.64 11.90
N GLY A 71 -8.82 -22.40 11.72
CA GLY A 71 -7.86 -22.71 12.80
C GLY A 71 -7.17 -21.47 13.32
N LEU A 72 -6.79 -20.52 12.44
CA LEU A 72 -6.13 -19.28 12.84
C LEU A 72 -7.06 -18.39 13.69
N VAL A 73 -8.34 -18.28 13.34
CA VAL A 73 -9.32 -17.49 14.11
C VAL A 73 -9.51 -18.07 15.51
N GLU A 74 -9.53 -19.41 15.65
CA GLU A 74 -9.65 -20.08 16.96
C GLU A 74 -8.37 -19.94 17.80
N ASP A 75 -7.21 -19.97 17.16
CA ASP A 75 -5.90 -19.94 17.84
C ASP A 75 -5.39 -18.53 18.11
N GLU A 76 -5.86 -17.49 17.39
CA GLU A 76 -5.33 -16.12 17.46
C GLU A 76 -5.32 -15.56 18.90
N ALA A 77 -6.39 -15.78 19.64
CA ALA A 77 -6.50 -15.32 21.04
C ALA A 77 -5.53 -16.04 21.99
N ARG A 78 -5.08 -17.24 21.61
CA ARG A 78 -4.21 -18.10 22.45
C ARG A 78 -2.76 -18.07 21.99
N ARG A 79 -2.54 -17.97 20.70
CA ARG A 79 -1.22 -18.04 20.06
C ARG A 79 -1.15 -17.09 18.86
N PRO A 80 -0.88 -15.79 19.07
CA PRO A 80 -0.84 -14.80 17.97
C PRO A 80 0.32 -14.99 16.99
N GLU A 81 1.44 -15.60 17.42
CA GLU A 81 2.63 -15.75 16.57
C GLU A 81 2.41 -16.60 15.31
N PRO A 82 1.76 -17.80 15.38
CA PRO A 82 1.46 -18.58 14.18
C PRO A 82 0.58 -17.80 13.20
N THR A 83 -0.41 -17.06 13.70
CA THR A 83 -1.30 -16.23 12.86
C THR A 83 -0.51 -15.14 12.14
N ALA A 84 0.37 -14.42 12.83
CA ALA A 84 1.22 -13.41 12.22
C ALA A 84 2.09 -13.98 11.09
N LYS A 85 2.63 -15.18 11.27
CA LYS A 85 3.43 -15.86 10.24
C LYS A 85 2.60 -16.21 8.99
N HIS A 86 1.40 -16.73 9.16
CA HIS A 86 0.49 -17.02 8.05
C HIS A 86 0.07 -15.76 7.30
N VAL A 87 -0.25 -14.69 8.03
CA VAL A 87 -0.58 -13.38 7.45
C VAL A 87 0.60 -12.82 6.66
N ALA A 88 1.84 -12.93 7.18
CA ALA A 88 3.04 -12.51 6.48
C ALA A 88 3.26 -13.27 5.16
N GLN A 89 3.12 -14.59 5.18
CA GLN A 89 3.25 -15.43 3.98
C GLN A 89 2.14 -15.11 2.94
N ALA A 90 0.91 -14.92 3.40
CA ALA A 90 -0.21 -14.55 2.54
C ALA A 90 0.00 -13.17 1.91
N PHE A 91 0.52 -12.20 2.67
CA PHE A 91 0.86 -10.88 2.15
C PHE A 91 1.94 -10.94 1.07
N GLU A 92 3.01 -11.67 1.31
CA GLU A 92 4.10 -11.82 0.35
C GLU A 92 3.64 -12.49 -0.95
N LYS A 93 2.85 -13.57 -0.82
CA LYS A 93 2.24 -14.25 -1.96
C LYS A 93 1.33 -13.32 -2.75
N PHE A 94 0.42 -12.62 -2.08
CA PHE A 94 -0.49 -11.66 -2.69
C PHE A 94 0.25 -10.57 -3.48
N LEU A 95 1.27 -9.97 -2.89
CA LEU A 95 2.08 -8.93 -3.55
C LEU A 95 2.74 -9.45 -4.82
N ARG A 96 3.38 -10.60 -4.72
CA ARG A 96 4.09 -11.20 -5.84
C ARG A 96 3.14 -11.54 -6.99
N ASP A 97 2.05 -12.22 -6.69
CA ASP A 97 1.06 -12.63 -7.70
C ASP A 97 0.42 -11.39 -8.37
N THR A 98 0.13 -10.35 -7.61
CA THR A 98 -0.49 -9.12 -8.12
C THR A 98 0.46 -8.32 -9.01
N LEU A 99 1.74 -8.20 -8.63
CA LEU A 99 2.76 -7.49 -9.41
C LEU A 99 3.11 -8.22 -10.70
N LEU A 100 3.30 -9.53 -10.64
CA LEU A 100 3.59 -10.34 -11.84
C LEU A 100 2.49 -10.23 -12.88
N ALA A 101 1.23 -10.08 -12.44
CA ALA A 101 0.09 -9.97 -13.34
C ALA A 101 -0.04 -8.60 -14.01
N LYS A 102 0.43 -7.50 -13.37
CA LYS A 102 0.07 -6.14 -13.79
C LYS A 102 1.23 -5.17 -14.00
N GLY A 103 2.40 -5.43 -13.45
CA GLY A 103 3.53 -4.50 -13.48
C GLY A 103 3.35 -3.25 -12.62
N LEU A 104 2.28 -2.49 -12.81
CA LEU A 104 1.87 -1.36 -11.96
C LEU A 104 0.66 -1.75 -11.11
N VAL A 105 0.75 -1.56 -9.80
CA VAL A 105 -0.34 -1.80 -8.86
C VAL A 105 -0.57 -0.59 -7.96
N VAL A 106 -1.85 -0.33 -7.66
CA VAL A 106 -2.28 0.63 -6.65
C VAL A 106 -2.84 -0.16 -5.49
N LEU A 107 -2.26 -0.01 -4.32
CA LEU A 107 -2.61 -0.75 -3.11
C LEU A 107 -3.27 0.16 -2.09
N GLU A 108 -4.35 -0.32 -1.48
CA GLU A 108 -5.08 0.36 -0.42
C GLU A 108 -5.49 -0.64 0.68
N ARG A 109 -6.04 -0.14 1.79
CA ARG A 109 -6.53 -0.98 2.91
C ARG A 109 -5.45 -1.93 3.42
N MET A 110 -4.42 -1.34 4.03
CA MET A 110 -3.25 -2.07 4.53
C MET A 110 -3.27 -2.25 6.05
N GLU A 111 -4.40 -2.12 6.71
CA GLU A 111 -4.52 -2.12 8.17
C GLU A 111 -3.96 -3.42 8.79
N LEU A 112 -4.22 -4.58 8.17
CA LEU A 112 -3.69 -5.87 8.66
C LEU A 112 -2.15 -5.92 8.65
N VAL A 113 -1.53 -5.31 7.64
CA VAL A 113 -0.06 -5.29 7.52
C VAL A 113 0.56 -4.60 8.73
N PHE A 114 -0.04 -3.50 9.17
CA PHE A 114 0.44 -2.74 10.33
C PHE A 114 0.00 -3.36 11.66
N ALA A 115 -1.22 -3.89 11.74
CA ALA A 115 -1.73 -4.55 12.95
C ALA A 115 -0.91 -5.80 13.33
N TYR A 116 -0.44 -6.55 12.35
CA TYR A 116 0.43 -7.71 12.56
C TYR A 116 1.92 -7.38 12.50
N HIS A 117 2.29 -6.09 12.44
CA HIS A 117 3.68 -5.63 12.37
C HIS A 117 4.51 -6.34 11.27
N LEU A 118 3.90 -6.53 10.11
CA LEU A 118 4.55 -7.22 8.99
C LEU A 118 5.74 -6.42 8.46
N GLU A 119 6.74 -7.12 7.97
CA GLU A 119 7.91 -6.49 7.39
C GLU A 119 7.59 -5.87 6.03
N LEU A 120 7.78 -4.55 5.92
CA LEU A 120 7.46 -3.78 4.71
C LEU A 120 8.60 -3.74 3.68
N ASN A 121 9.77 -4.28 4.02
CA ASN A 121 10.91 -4.31 3.11
C ASN A 121 10.62 -5.06 1.80
N HIS A 122 9.71 -6.02 1.82
CA HIS A 122 9.24 -6.71 0.61
C HIS A 122 8.64 -5.74 -0.42
N LEU A 123 7.89 -4.73 0.01
CA LEU A 123 7.37 -3.69 -0.89
C LEU A 123 8.50 -2.97 -1.62
N ARG A 124 9.54 -2.61 -0.89
CA ARG A 124 10.70 -1.90 -1.44
C ARG A 124 11.54 -2.78 -2.37
N THR A 125 11.67 -4.06 -2.05
CA THR A 125 12.44 -5.02 -2.86
C THR A 125 11.71 -5.36 -4.15
N LEU A 126 10.38 -5.53 -4.09
CA LEU A 126 9.57 -5.87 -5.26
C LEU A 126 9.30 -4.66 -6.17
N ALA A 127 9.24 -3.44 -5.61
CA ALA A 127 9.00 -2.20 -6.38
C ALA A 127 10.29 -1.69 -7.05
N ALA A 128 10.82 -2.48 -7.96
CA ALA A 128 12.04 -2.16 -8.70
C ALA A 128 11.88 -2.48 -10.19
N ASP A 129 12.58 -1.74 -11.01
CA ASP A 129 12.67 -1.88 -12.46
C ASP A 129 11.29 -1.82 -13.15
N ASP A 130 10.77 -2.96 -13.61
CA ASP A 130 9.48 -3.05 -14.31
C ASP A 130 8.27 -3.08 -13.38
N TYR A 131 8.49 -3.24 -12.07
CA TYR A 131 7.42 -3.33 -11.09
C TYR A 131 7.27 -2.03 -10.31
N ARG A 132 6.06 -1.49 -10.30
CA ARG A 132 5.72 -0.19 -9.73
C ARG A 132 4.59 -0.33 -8.72
N ILE A 133 4.78 0.21 -7.53
CA ILE A 133 3.79 0.16 -6.44
C ILE A 133 3.43 1.58 -6.02
N LEU A 134 2.14 1.90 -6.05
CA LEU A 134 1.58 3.09 -5.45
C LEU A 134 0.73 2.68 -4.23
N LEU A 135 1.05 3.21 -3.06
CA LEU A 135 0.30 3.01 -1.82
C LEU A 135 -0.64 4.18 -1.57
N LEU A 136 -1.91 3.90 -1.27
CA LEU A 136 -2.87 4.87 -0.77
C LEU A 136 -3.03 4.64 0.74
N LEU A 137 -2.39 5.50 1.55
CA LEU A 137 -2.26 5.30 2.99
C LEU A 137 -3.05 6.36 3.76
N PRO A 138 -4.04 5.95 4.55
CA PRO A 138 -4.69 6.85 5.52
C PRO A 138 -3.66 7.35 6.52
N GLY A 139 -3.30 8.63 6.43
CA GLY A 139 -2.24 9.16 7.26
C GLY A 139 -1.87 10.61 6.95
N LYS A 140 -0.94 11.11 7.73
CA LYS A 140 -0.42 12.48 7.62
C LYS A 140 1.04 12.57 8.05
N ARG A 141 1.72 13.61 7.62
CA ARG A 141 3.04 13.96 8.20
C ARG A 141 2.83 14.70 9.54
N ASP A 142 3.55 14.27 10.55
CA ASP A 142 3.62 14.94 11.85
C ASP A 142 5.07 14.96 12.34
N ARG A 143 5.62 16.16 12.53
CA ARG A 143 6.99 16.41 13.05
C ARG A 143 8.07 15.56 12.38
N GLY A 144 8.03 15.46 11.05
CA GLY A 144 9.02 14.68 10.27
C GLY A 144 8.77 13.17 10.23
N LYS A 145 7.71 12.69 10.87
CA LYS A 145 7.26 11.28 10.82
C LYS A 145 5.96 11.17 10.05
N VAL A 146 5.68 9.99 9.56
CA VAL A 146 4.39 9.67 8.93
C VAL A 146 3.58 8.85 9.90
N VAL A 147 2.48 9.43 10.38
CA VAL A 147 1.52 8.77 11.27
C VAL A 147 0.39 8.21 10.42
N LEU A 148 0.12 6.93 10.56
CA LEU A 148 -0.89 6.19 9.80
C LEU A 148 -2.11 5.88 10.65
N PHE A 149 -3.24 5.77 9.98
CA PHE A 149 -4.54 5.39 10.58
C PHE A 149 -4.93 6.22 11.81
N PRO A 150 -4.84 7.55 11.76
CA PRO A 150 -5.13 8.40 12.92
C PRO A 150 -6.58 8.30 13.41
N GLU A 151 -7.47 7.75 12.60
CA GLU A 151 -8.89 7.54 12.91
C GLU A 151 -9.18 6.14 13.49
N ALA A 152 -8.17 5.26 13.56
CA ALA A 152 -8.34 3.86 13.97
C ALA A 152 -8.31 3.63 15.50
N GLY A 153 -8.34 4.69 16.30
CA GLY A 153 -8.38 4.60 17.76
C GLY A 153 -7.01 4.73 18.45
N GLU A 154 -6.77 4.00 19.52
CA GLU A 154 -5.61 4.20 20.41
C GLU A 154 -4.27 3.77 19.81
N ALA A 155 -4.27 2.89 18.82
CA ALA A 155 -3.04 2.41 18.20
C ALA A 155 -2.50 3.44 17.19
N THR A 156 -1.30 3.94 17.45
CA THR A 156 -0.57 4.82 16.53
C THR A 156 0.42 4.00 15.73
N TYR A 157 0.19 3.92 14.42
CA TYR A 157 1.11 3.27 13.50
C TYR A 157 1.96 4.33 12.78
N MET A 158 3.22 4.00 12.56
CA MET A 158 4.15 4.85 11.84
C MET A 158 4.71 4.14 10.62
N LEU A 159 4.83 4.88 9.52
CA LEU A 159 5.56 4.38 8.36
C LEU A 159 7.06 4.33 8.71
N PRO A 160 7.74 3.20 8.47
CA PRO A 160 9.17 3.11 8.71
C PRO A 160 9.96 4.18 7.95
N THR A 161 10.89 4.80 8.63
CA THR A 161 11.81 5.79 8.02
C THR A 161 12.59 5.10 6.90
N ASN A 162 12.75 5.78 5.77
CA ASN A 162 13.47 5.28 4.60
C ASN A 162 12.79 4.12 3.83
N LEU A 163 11.56 3.73 4.16
CA LEU A 163 10.82 2.79 3.33
C LEU A 163 10.54 3.39 1.96
N ILE A 164 10.05 4.63 1.94
CA ILE A 164 9.72 5.40 0.74
C ILE A 164 10.58 6.67 0.75
N ALA A 165 11.19 6.98 -0.38
CA ALA A 165 11.96 8.21 -0.52
C ALA A 165 11.03 9.43 -0.38
N ASP A 166 11.51 10.51 0.26
CA ASP A 166 10.69 11.70 0.54
C ASP A 166 10.06 12.34 -0.70
N ASN A 167 10.77 12.29 -1.82
CA ASN A 167 10.29 12.79 -3.10
C ASN A 167 9.28 11.84 -3.79
N ASN A 168 9.00 10.67 -3.21
CA ASN A 168 8.01 9.69 -3.66
C ASN A 168 6.83 9.57 -2.68
N LEU A 169 6.76 10.44 -1.69
CA LEU A 169 5.73 10.44 -0.67
C LEU A 169 5.03 11.80 -0.65
N TRP A 170 3.76 11.83 -1.03
CA TRP A 170 2.95 13.04 -1.12
C TRP A 170 1.81 13.02 -0.11
N GLU A 171 1.43 14.20 0.35
CA GLU A 171 0.27 14.40 1.23
C GLU A 171 -0.75 15.26 0.50
N LEU A 172 -2.00 14.79 0.49
CA LEU A 172 -3.13 15.52 -0.08
C LEU A 172 -3.41 16.77 0.74
N GLY A 173 -3.51 17.91 0.08
CA GLY A 173 -3.86 19.16 0.71
C GLY A 173 -5.27 19.11 1.32
N ARG A 174 -5.45 19.91 2.38
CA ARG A 174 -6.78 20.16 2.97
C ARG A 174 -7.69 20.90 2.03
#